data_a62dcc8219ea119b5e1c76cea3c49366
#
_entry.id   a62dcc8219ea119b5e1c76cea3c49366
#
_cell.length_a   1.000
_cell.length_b   1.000
_cell.length_c   1.000
_cell.angle_alpha   90.00
_cell.angle_beta   90.00
_cell.angle_gamma   90.00
#
_symmetry.space_group_name_H-M   'P 1'
#
loop_
_entity.id
_entity.type
_entity.pdbx_description
1 polymer ?
#
loop_
_entity_poly.entity_id
_entity_poly.type
_entity_poly.pdbx_seq_one_letter_code
_entity_poly.pdbx_strand_id
1 'polypeptide(L)'
;LGYEKNSLKIILVQLVNLLRGGVPAAMSTRSGEFVTLREVLDEVGKDAARYNFLMRRSDSHLDFDLELAKKQSNENPVYYVQYAHARICSILRIAQEKAINLPVYKDLDLSVLTEPEEKNLIKLIVRYPETIQGAAKSLEPHRITFYLNELAGMFHSYYNKNKVISENKNLTEARLYLIQAIRIVLCNALNILGVNAPEKM
;
A
#
# COMPACT_ATOMS: atom_id res chain seq x y z
N LEU A 1 -28.01 2.51 -28.88
CA LEU A 1 -26.60 2.44 -29.25
C LEU A 1 -26.12 1.01 -29.59
N GLY A 2 -27.00 -0.01 -29.57
CA GLY A 2 -26.69 -1.38 -30.01
C GLY A 2 -25.86 -2.23 -29.03
N TYR A 3 -25.56 -1.72 -27.86
CA TYR A 3 -24.83 -2.49 -26.81
C TYR A 3 -25.80 -3.32 -25.97
N GLU A 4 -25.31 -4.44 -25.45
CA GLU A 4 -26.08 -5.27 -24.53
C GLU A 4 -26.43 -4.51 -23.22
N LYS A 5 -27.59 -4.83 -22.62
CA LYS A 5 -28.13 -4.14 -21.46
C LYS A 5 -27.16 -4.06 -20.25
N ASN A 6 -26.22 -5.01 -20.13
CA ASN A 6 -25.25 -5.09 -19.03
C ASN A 6 -23.84 -4.58 -19.38
N SER A 7 -23.66 -3.92 -20.55
CA SER A 7 -22.35 -3.40 -20.98
C SER A 7 -21.86 -2.20 -20.16
N LEU A 8 -22.77 -1.48 -19.48
CA LEU A 8 -22.47 -0.33 -18.64
C LEU A 8 -22.77 -0.67 -17.17
N LYS A 9 -21.78 -0.54 -16.31
CA LYS A 9 -21.91 -0.60 -14.85
C LYS A 9 -21.71 0.79 -14.28
N ILE A 10 -22.68 1.25 -13.48
CA ILE A 10 -22.63 2.56 -12.83
C ILE A 10 -22.39 2.33 -11.34
N ILE A 11 -21.38 3.02 -10.78
CA ILE A 11 -21.09 3.05 -9.36
C ILE A 11 -21.39 4.46 -8.86
N LEU A 12 -22.27 4.56 -7.86
CA LEU A 12 -22.52 5.81 -7.15
C LEU A 12 -21.51 5.94 -6.00
N VAL A 13 -20.92 7.11 -5.89
CA VAL A 13 -19.92 7.41 -4.84
C VAL A 13 -20.51 8.47 -3.91
N GLN A 14 -20.35 8.27 -2.60
CA GLN A 14 -20.74 9.23 -1.59
C GLN A 14 -19.86 10.49 -1.59
N LEU A 15 -20.40 11.56 -1.02
CA LEU A 15 -19.70 12.83 -0.89
C LEU A 15 -18.46 12.70 0.02
N VAL A 16 -17.44 13.48 -0.29
CA VAL A 16 -16.22 13.64 0.51
C VAL A 16 -16.34 14.94 1.30
N ASN A 17 -16.15 14.84 2.62
CA ASN A 17 -15.97 16.01 3.48
C ASN A 17 -14.48 16.32 3.57
N LEU A 18 -14.11 17.56 3.27
CA LEU A 18 -12.73 18.02 3.49
C LEU A 18 -12.58 18.54 4.91
N LEU A 19 -11.55 18.05 5.60
CA LEU A 19 -11.16 18.53 6.92
C LEU A 19 -9.76 19.14 6.87
N ARG A 20 -9.50 20.02 7.81
CA ARG A 20 -8.17 20.58 8.06
C ARG A 20 -7.90 20.52 9.56
N GLY A 21 -7.07 19.55 9.98
CA GLY A 21 -6.81 19.30 11.40
C GLY A 21 -8.06 18.92 12.19
N GLY A 22 -8.93 18.09 11.60
CA GLY A 22 -10.19 17.62 12.21
C GLY A 22 -11.35 18.59 12.11
N VAL A 23 -11.14 19.83 11.59
CA VAL A 23 -12.20 20.83 11.42
C VAL A 23 -12.68 20.86 9.97
N PRO A 24 -13.99 20.88 9.69
CA PRO A 24 -14.49 20.97 8.31
C PRO A 24 -13.90 22.19 7.60
N ALA A 25 -13.28 21.99 6.44
CA ALA A 25 -12.89 23.08 5.56
C ALA A 25 -14.15 23.71 4.96
N ALA A 26 -14.25 25.02 5.03
CA ALA A 26 -15.42 25.76 4.53
C ALA A 26 -15.59 25.50 3.02
N MET A 27 -16.69 24.84 2.66
CA MET A 27 -17.08 24.60 1.28
C MET A 27 -18.46 25.22 1.07
N SER A 28 -18.50 26.51 0.76
CA SER A 28 -19.75 27.20 0.49
C SER A 28 -19.79 27.68 -0.94
N THR A 29 -20.60 27.05 -1.77
CA THR A 29 -20.89 27.53 -3.13
C THR A 29 -21.54 28.90 -3.16
N ARG A 30 -22.19 29.32 -2.04
CA ARG A 30 -22.84 30.62 -1.92
C ARG A 30 -21.86 31.76 -1.59
N SER A 31 -20.76 31.48 -0.89
CA SER A 31 -19.70 32.45 -0.60
C SER A 31 -18.62 32.49 -1.68
N GLY A 32 -18.67 31.60 -2.68
CA GLY A 32 -17.62 31.50 -3.69
C GLY A 32 -16.34 30.79 -3.19
N GLU A 33 -16.32 30.34 -1.94
CA GLU A 33 -15.22 29.64 -1.34
C GLU A 33 -15.43 28.12 -1.47
N PHE A 34 -14.80 27.50 -2.43
CA PHE A 34 -14.74 26.04 -2.56
C PHE A 34 -13.31 25.60 -2.88
N VAL A 35 -12.90 24.52 -2.24
CA VAL A 35 -11.59 23.91 -2.50
C VAL A 35 -11.72 23.01 -3.75
N THR A 36 -10.95 23.31 -4.77
CA THR A 36 -10.92 22.52 -6.00
C THR A 36 -10.11 21.25 -5.83
N LEU A 37 -10.38 20.22 -6.65
CA LEU A 37 -9.55 19.02 -6.67
C LEU A 37 -8.09 19.36 -7.02
N ARG A 38 -7.84 20.39 -7.84
CA ARG A 38 -6.49 20.84 -8.17
C ARG A 38 -5.75 21.32 -6.93
N GLU A 39 -6.37 22.20 -6.14
CA GLU A 39 -5.78 22.69 -4.90
C GLU A 39 -5.48 21.57 -3.91
N VAL A 40 -6.39 20.59 -3.79
CA VAL A 40 -6.15 19.39 -2.97
C VAL A 40 -4.92 18.62 -3.45
N LEU A 41 -4.81 18.37 -4.76
CA LEU A 41 -3.66 17.63 -5.33
C LEU A 41 -2.35 18.40 -5.18
N ASP A 42 -2.38 19.72 -5.32
CA ASP A 42 -1.20 20.58 -5.18
C ASP A 42 -0.74 20.63 -3.71
N GLU A 43 -1.67 20.54 -2.75
CA GLU A 43 -1.39 20.59 -1.30
C GLU A 43 -0.91 19.25 -0.72
N VAL A 44 -1.60 18.14 -1.01
CA VAL A 44 -1.31 16.84 -0.39
C VAL A 44 -0.56 15.87 -1.29
N GLY A 45 -0.45 16.19 -2.57
CA GLY A 45 0.13 15.33 -3.59
C GLY A 45 -0.83 14.27 -4.12
N LYS A 46 -0.54 13.81 -5.34
CA LYS A 46 -1.35 12.82 -6.07
C LYS A 46 -1.52 11.51 -5.29
N ASP A 47 -0.44 10.99 -4.72
CA ASP A 47 -0.44 9.67 -4.09
C ASP A 47 -1.32 9.64 -2.83
N ALA A 48 -1.21 10.67 -1.98
CA ALA A 48 -2.01 10.77 -0.76
C ALA A 48 -3.49 10.96 -1.08
N ALA A 49 -3.83 11.86 -2.00
CA ALA A 49 -5.22 12.05 -2.42
C ALA A 49 -5.81 10.77 -2.99
N ARG A 50 -5.10 10.16 -3.96
CA ARG A 50 -5.58 8.95 -4.64
C ARG A 50 -5.76 7.78 -3.69
N TYR A 51 -4.78 7.53 -2.82
CA TYR A 51 -4.84 6.43 -1.86
C TYR A 51 -6.01 6.59 -0.88
N ASN A 52 -6.19 7.78 -0.31
CA ASN A 52 -7.27 8.05 0.64
C ASN A 52 -8.65 7.92 -0.01
N PHE A 53 -8.84 8.43 -1.24
CA PHE A 53 -10.11 8.27 -1.96
C PHE A 53 -10.42 6.80 -2.26
N LEU A 54 -9.41 6.02 -2.66
CA LEU A 54 -9.57 4.60 -2.95
C LEU A 54 -9.69 3.72 -1.70
N MET A 55 -9.36 4.23 -0.52
CA MET A 55 -9.43 3.48 0.74
C MET A 55 -10.87 3.33 1.25
N ARG A 56 -11.81 4.11 0.74
CA ARG A 56 -13.23 4.04 1.16
C ARG A 56 -14.07 3.25 0.18
N ARG A 57 -15.09 2.61 0.72
CA ARG A 57 -16.16 2.02 -0.09
C ARG A 57 -16.93 3.13 -0.78
N SER A 58 -17.45 2.85 -1.97
CA SER A 58 -18.23 3.83 -2.73
C SER A 58 -19.47 4.35 -1.98
N ASP A 59 -20.08 3.51 -1.13
CA ASP A 59 -21.28 3.82 -0.35
C ASP A 59 -20.99 4.47 1.02
N SER A 60 -19.73 4.69 1.37
CA SER A 60 -19.33 5.24 2.67
C SER A 60 -18.84 6.68 2.55
N HIS A 61 -19.23 7.52 3.51
CA HIS A 61 -18.69 8.86 3.63
C HIS A 61 -17.17 8.85 3.87
N LEU A 62 -16.46 9.77 3.25
CA LEU A 62 -15.03 9.99 3.47
C LEU A 62 -14.84 11.38 4.12
N ASP A 63 -14.29 11.37 5.32
CA ASP A 63 -13.71 12.55 5.93
C ASP A 63 -12.21 12.57 5.55
N PHE A 64 -11.85 13.49 4.63
CA PHE A 64 -10.50 13.62 4.13
C PHE A 64 -9.80 14.80 4.79
N ASP A 65 -8.93 14.51 5.75
CA ASP A 65 -8.15 15.52 6.46
C ASP A 65 -6.84 15.82 5.72
N LEU A 66 -6.73 17.05 5.22
CA LEU A 66 -5.58 17.51 4.45
C LEU A 66 -4.29 17.53 5.29
N GLU A 67 -4.39 17.86 6.60
CA GLU A 67 -3.21 17.88 7.47
C GLU A 67 -2.72 16.46 7.76
N LEU A 68 -3.63 15.50 7.96
CA LEU A 68 -3.27 14.09 8.11
C LEU A 68 -2.63 13.52 6.84
N ALA A 69 -3.15 13.89 5.67
CA ALA A 69 -2.65 13.41 4.39
C ALA A 69 -1.22 13.92 4.06
N LYS A 70 -0.78 15.02 4.68
CA LYS A 70 0.60 15.55 4.55
C LYS A 70 1.60 14.95 5.53
N LYS A 71 1.12 14.28 6.59
CA LYS A 71 2.02 13.73 7.62
C LYS A 71 2.93 12.64 7.06
N GLN A 72 4.21 12.74 7.39
CA GLN A 72 5.21 11.70 7.16
C GLN A 72 5.30 10.77 8.38
N SER A 73 4.20 10.13 8.73
CA SER A 73 4.07 9.27 9.91
C SER A 73 3.13 8.09 9.64
N ASN A 74 3.09 7.15 10.58
CA ASN A 74 2.22 5.97 10.51
C ASN A 74 0.72 6.33 10.51
N GLU A 75 0.35 7.56 10.85
CA GLU A 75 -1.03 8.04 10.79
C GLU A 75 -1.50 8.28 9.34
N ASN A 76 -0.56 8.51 8.42
CA ASN A 76 -0.85 8.65 7.00
C ASN A 76 -0.74 7.28 6.32
N PRO A 77 -1.86 6.68 5.88
CA PRO A 77 -1.87 5.31 5.40
C PRO A 77 -1.03 5.10 4.12
N VAL A 78 -0.98 6.07 3.21
CA VAL A 78 -0.15 5.93 2.02
C VAL A 78 1.34 5.98 2.38
N TYR A 79 1.73 6.92 3.26
CA TYR A 79 3.10 7.00 3.74
C TYR A 79 3.54 5.69 4.40
N TYR A 80 2.68 5.10 5.24
CA TYR A 80 2.96 3.85 5.95
C TYR A 80 3.27 2.69 4.99
N VAL A 81 2.49 2.57 3.91
CA VAL A 81 2.70 1.52 2.89
C VAL A 81 3.94 1.81 2.04
N GLN A 82 4.12 3.05 1.59
CA GLN A 82 5.30 3.46 0.81
C GLN A 82 6.59 3.28 1.62
N TYR A 83 6.55 3.58 2.92
CA TYR A 83 7.69 3.38 3.81
C TYR A 83 8.07 1.90 3.97
N ALA A 84 7.08 0.98 3.97
CA ALA A 84 7.38 -0.45 3.94
C ALA A 84 8.17 -0.83 2.68
N HIS A 85 7.74 -0.36 1.50
CA HIS A 85 8.44 -0.60 0.24
C HIS A 85 9.85 -0.02 0.24
N ALA A 86 10.02 1.25 0.61
CA ALA A 86 11.32 1.93 0.65
C ALA A 86 12.29 1.26 1.64
N ARG A 87 11.79 0.81 2.80
CA ARG A 87 12.58 0.07 3.79
C ARG A 87 13.08 -1.25 3.23
N ILE A 88 12.26 -2.02 2.53
CA ILE A 88 12.70 -3.26 1.87
C ILE A 88 13.78 -2.95 0.82
N CYS A 89 13.57 -1.95 -0.01
CA CYS A 89 14.59 -1.52 -1.00
C CYS A 89 15.92 -1.17 -0.34
N SER A 90 15.89 -0.51 0.84
CA SER A 90 17.09 -0.19 1.60
C SER A 90 17.80 -1.44 2.12
N ILE A 91 17.06 -2.44 2.64
CA ILE A 91 17.65 -3.71 3.11
C ILE A 91 18.31 -4.46 1.95
N LEU A 92 17.65 -4.53 0.80
CA LEU A 92 18.17 -5.20 -0.38
C LEU A 92 19.44 -4.51 -0.90
N ARG A 93 19.52 -3.19 -0.84
CA ARG A 93 20.72 -2.42 -1.20
C ARG A 93 21.86 -2.71 -0.23
N ILE A 94 21.60 -2.73 1.08
CA ILE A 94 22.61 -3.11 2.10
C ILE A 94 23.12 -4.53 1.87
N ALA A 95 22.26 -5.47 1.49
CA ALA A 95 22.68 -6.82 1.15
C ALA A 95 23.62 -6.84 -0.05
N GLN A 96 23.31 -6.06 -1.08
CA GLN A 96 24.15 -5.88 -2.27
C GLN A 96 25.53 -5.29 -1.92
N GLU A 97 25.55 -4.24 -1.10
CA GLU A 97 26.80 -3.60 -0.63
C GLU A 97 27.68 -4.58 0.18
N LYS A 98 27.07 -5.53 0.86
CA LYS A 98 27.76 -6.62 1.59
C LYS A 98 28.09 -7.82 0.71
N ALA A 99 27.91 -7.72 -0.61
CA ALA A 99 28.09 -8.82 -1.57
C ALA A 99 27.29 -10.08 -1.23
N ILE A 100 26.14 -9.95 -0.58
CA ILE A 100 25.20 -11.03 -0.33
C ILE A 100 24.35 -11.18 -1.60
N ASN A 101 24.69 -12.15 -2.43
CA ASN A 101 23.92 -12.47 -3.63
C ASN A 101 22.73 -13.36 -3.26
N LEU A 102 21.55 -13.00 -3.79
CA LEU A 102 20.40 -13.89 -3.71
C LEU A 102 20.65 -15.11 -4.62
N PRO A 103 20.58 -16.34 -4.09
CA PRO A 103 20.72 -17.54 -4.91
C PRO A 103 19.56 -17.66 -5.91
N VAL A 104 19.74 -18.49 -6.92
CA VAL A 104 18.63 -18.86 -7.80
C VAL A 104 17.56 -19.58 -6.97
N TYR A 105 16.30 -19.29 -7.23
CA TYR A 105 15.15 -19.81 -6.48
C TYR A 105 15.24 -21.34 -6.20
N LYS A 106 15.73 -22.12 -7.17
CA LYS A 106 15.81 -23.58 -7.06
C LYS A 106 16.81 -24.08 -5.99
N ASP A 107 17.77 -23.25 -5.63
CA ASP A 107 18.84 -23.59 -4.69
C ASP A 107 18.57 -23.03 -3.28
N LEU A 108 17.38 -22.42 -3.08
CA LEU A 108 17.01 -21.74 -1.85
C LEU A 108 16.24 -22.67 -0.92
N ASP A 109 16.74 -22.87 0.29
CA ASP A 109 16.00 -23.56 1.35
C ASP A 109 15.09 -22.57 2.11
N LEU A 110 13.81 -22.60 1.80
CA LEU A 110 12.80 -21.79 2.49
C LEU A 110 12.28 -22.45 3.79
N SER A 111 12.64 -23.69 4.08
CA SER A 111 12.19 -24.40 5.29
C SER A 111 12.75 -23.78 6.58
N VAL A 112 13.82 -23.00 6.46
CA VAL A 112 14.43 -22.26 7.56
C VAL A 112 13.59 -21.07 8.04
N LEU A 113 12.55 -20.67 7.29
CA LEU A 113 11.57 -19.63 7.69
C LEU A 113 10.56 -20.23 8.67
N THR A 114 10.94 -20.31 9.93
CA THR A 114 10.15 -21.00 10.97
C THR A 114 9.33 -20.07 11.85
N GLU A 115 9.66 -18.76 11.88
CA GLU A 115 8.98 -17.78 12.71
C GLU A 115 7.49 -17.64 12.32
N PRO A 116 6.58 -17.48 13.29
CA PRO A 116 5.16 -17.28 13.02
C PRO A 116 4.90 -16.08 12.09
N GLU A 117 5.64 -14.99 12.25
CA GLU A 117 5.54 -13.80 11.43
C GLU A 117 5.92 -14.06 9.97
N GLU A 118 6.95 -14.86 9.72
CA GLU A 118 7.38 -15.27 8.37
C GLU A 118 6.28 -16.09 7.67
N LYS A 119 5.74 -17.07 8.38
CA LYS A 119 4.63 -17.90 7.87
C LYS A 119 3.38 -17.09 7.57
N ASN A 120 3.06 -16.11 8.41
CA ASN A 120 1.89 -15.25 8.22
C ASN A 120 2.08 -14.32 7.02
N LEU A 121 3.28 -13.75 6.84
CA LEU A 121 3.63 -12.95 5.64
C LEU A 121 3.50 -13.79 4.37
N ILE A 122 4.01 -15.03 4.36
CA ILE A 122 3.87 -15.94 3.21
C ILE A 122 2.40 -16.19 2.88
N LYS A 123 1.57 -16.51 3.88
CA LYS A 123 0.12 -16.72 3.68
C LYS A 123 -0.56 -15.48 3.09
N LEU A 124 -0.17 -14.29 3.57
CA LEU A 124 -0.75 -13.06 3.08
C LEU A 124 -0.35 -12.78 1.62
N ILE A 125 0.92 -12.99 1.26
CA ILE A 125 1.39 -12.83 -0.13
C ILE A 125 0.65 -13.77 -1.09
N VAL A 126 0.42 -15.02 -0.69
CA VAL A 126 -0.29 -16.01 -1.51
C VAL A 126 -1.74 -15.59 -1.79
N ARG A 127 -2.38 -14.83 -0.88
CA ARG A 127 -3.73 -14.28 -1.07
C ARG A 127 -3.82 -13.12 -2.06
N TYR A 128 -2.69 -12.54 -2.49
CA TYR A 128 -2.68 -11.36 -3.34
C TYR A 128 -3.47 -11.52 -4.66
N PRO A 129 -3.28 -12.57 -5.46
CA PRO A 129 -4.03 -12.76 -6.71
C PRO A 129 -5.55 -12.82 -6.49
N GLU A 130 -6.00 -13.51 -5.43
CA GLU A 130 -7.41 -13.59 -5.05
C GLU A 130 -7.96 -12.22 -4.64
N THR A 131 -7.19 -11.44 -3.90
CA THR A 131 -7.56 -10.07 -3.50
C THR A 131 -7.79 -9.18 -4.72
N ILE A 132 -6.88 -9.22 -5.70
CA ILE A 132 -7.01 -8.44 -6.95
C ILE A 132 -8.23 -8.91 -7.75
N GLN A 133 -8.41 -10.21 -7.90
CA GLN A 133 -9.56 -10.77 -8.61
C GLN A 133 -10.89 -10.38 -7.93
N GLY A 134 -10.95 -10.44 -6.61
CA GLY A 134 -12.12 -10.04 -5.83
C GLY A 134 -12.41 -8.55 -5.97
N ALA A 135 -11.39 -7.69 -5.87
CA ALA A 135 -11.52 -6.25 -6.05
C ALA A 135 -12.04 -5.89 -7.44
N ALA A 136 -11.52 -6.54 -8.49
CA ALA A 136 -11.93 -6.31 -9.86
C ALA A 136 -13.37 -6.78 -10.13
N LYS A 137 -13.74 -7.98 -9.68
CA LYS A 137 -15.11 -8.53 -9.87
C LYS A 137 -16.17 -7.68 -9.17
N SER A 138 -15.87 -7.22 -7.95
CA SER A 138 -16.81 -6.42 -7.14
C SER A 138 -16.74 -4.92 -7.44
N LEU A 139 -15.77 -4.46 -8.25
CA LEU A 139 -15.48 -3.04 -8.48
C LEU A 139 -15.17 -2.29 -7.17
N GLU A 140 -14.42 -2.93 -6.28
CA GLU A 140 -14.12 -2.47 -4.92
C GLU A 140 -12.61 -2.26 -4.71
N PRO A 141 -12.02 -1.16 -5.21
CA PRO A 141 -10.58 -0.91 -5.10
C PRO A 141 -10.08 -0.78 -3.65
N HIS A 142 -10.95 -0.44 -2.69
CA HIS A 142 -10.62 -0.36 -1.27
C HIS A 142 -10.10 -1.70 -0.69
N ARG A 143 -10.45 -2.84 -1.28
CA ARG A 143 -9.89 -4.15 -0.88
C ARG A 143 -8.38 -4.21 -1.05
N ILE A 144 -7.86 -3.54 -2.08
CA ILE A 144 -6.42 -3.48 -2.35
C ILE A 144 -5.71 -2.60 -1.31
N THR A 145 -6.30 -1.46 -0.94
CA THR A 145 -5.72 -0.59 0.09
C THR A 145 -5.73 -1.24 1.47
N PHE A 146 -6.79 -1.99 1.82
CA PHE A 146 -6.83 -2.75 3.08
C PHE A 146 -5.77 -3.84 3.10
N TYR A 147 -5.63 -4.59 2.01
CA TYR A 147 -4.59 -5.59 1.86
C TYR A 147 -3.17 -4.98 2.01
N LEU A 148 -2.92 -3.83 1.37
CA LEU A 148 -1.65 -3.12 1.46
C LEU A 148 -1.33 -2.67 2.90
N ASN A 149 -2.32 -2.13 3.61
CA ASN A 149 -2.15 -1.72 5.01
C ASN A 149 -1.87 -2.93 5.91
N GLU A 150 -2.56 -4.06 5.71
CA GLU A 150 -2.31 -5.32 6.41
C GLU A 150 -0.88 -5.82 6.15
N LEU A 151 -0.46 -5.88 4.88
CA LEU A 151 0.87 -6.35 4.48
C LEU A 151 1.99 -5.44 5.03
N ALA A 152 1.82 -4.13 4.94
CA ALA A 152 2.78 -3.18 5.50
C ALA A 152 2.88 -3.31 7.02
N GLY A 153 1.75 -3.42 7.73
CA GLY A 153 1.73 -3.59 9.18
C GLY A 153 2.41 -4.87 9.64
N MET A 154 2.13 -5.99 8.96
CA MET A 154 2.79 -7.26 9.25
C MET A 154 4.29 -7.21 8.95
N PHE A 155 4.69 -6.57 7.85
CA PHE A 155 6.11 -6.40 7.53
C PHE A 155 6.83 -5.51 8.56
N HIS A 156 6.26 -4.40 8.97
CA HIS A 156 6.87 -3.53 10.00
C HIS A 156 7.01 -4.26 11.34
N SER A 157 6.01 -5.03 11.75
CA SER A 157 6.07 -5.86 12.97
C SER A 157 7.17 -6.91 12.87
N TYR A 158 7.24 -7.61 11.75
CA TYR A 158 8.28 -8.61 11.47
C TYR A 158 9.68 -8.00 11.52
N TYR A 159 9.88 -6.87 10.83
CA TYR A 159 11.18 -6.19 10.75
C TYR A 159 11.68 -5.70 12.13
N ASN A 160 10.77 -5.27 12.99
CA ASN A 160 11.15 -4.81 14.34
C ASN A 160 11.60 -5.96 15.24
N LYS A 161 11.14 -7.20 15.01
CA LYS A 161 11.46 -8.37 15.81
C LYS A 161 12.61 -9.20 15.24
N ASN A 162 12.76 -9.22 13.92
CA ASN A 162 13.62 -10.16 13.21
C ASN A 162 14.70 -9.43 12.40
N LYS A 163 15.95 -9.79 12.58
CA LYS A 163 17.05 -9.32 11.72
C LYS A 163 17.01 -10.05 10.38
N VAL A 164 16.76 -9.35 9.29
CA VAL A 164 16.77 -9.93 7.94
C VAL A 164 18.18 -10.42 7.57
N ILE A 165 19.20 -9.60 7.79
CA ILE A 165 20.60 -9.95 7.58
C ILE A 165 21.16 -10.42 8.94
N SER A 166 21.42 -11.72 9.07
CA SER A 166 21.94 -12.39 10.27
C SER A 166 23.29 -13.05 9.99
N GLU A 167 23.89 -13.67 11.00
CA GLU A 167 25.12 -14.46 10.85
C GLU A 167 24.87 -15.78 10.11
N ASN A 168 23.67 -16.32 10.18
CA ASN A 168 23.28 -17.51 9.44
C ASN A 168 22.97 -17.15 7.98
N LYS A 169 23.84 -17.61 7.09
CA LYS A 169 23.75 -17.34 5.65
C LYS A 169 22.43 -17.83 5.04
N ASN A 170 22.06 -19.09 5.28
CA ASN A 170 20.86 -19.69 4.70
C ASN A 170 19.59 -18.96 5.14
N LEU A 171 19.52 -18.59 6.45
CA LEU A 171 18.40 -17.82 6.97
C LEU A 171 18.35 -16.40 6.37
N THR A 172 19.51 -15.76 6.20
CA THR A 172 19.61 -14.44 5.55
C THR A 172 19.10 -14.50 4.12
N GLU A 173 19.54 -15.47 3.34
CA GLU A 173 19.10 -15.66 1.95
C GLU A 173 17.59 -15.90 1.84
N ALA A 174 17.04 -16.77 2.68
CA ALA A 174 15.60 -17.05 2.74
C ALA A 174 14.79 -15.78 3.13
N ARG A 175 15.25 -15.02 4.13
CA ARG A 175 14.61 -13.78 4.56
C ARG A 175 14.68 -12.68 3.50
N LEU A 176 15.81 -12.52 2.82
CA LEU A 176 15.94 -11.58 1.71
C LEU A 176 14.98 -11.95 0.57
N TYR A 177 14.81 -13.25 0.29
CA TYR A 177 13.87 -13.71 -0.73
C TYR A 177 12.42 -13.41 -0.32
N LEU A 178 12.06 -13.64 0.94
CA LEU A 178 10.73 -13.31 1.48
C LEU A 178 10.42 -11.82 1.33
N ILE A 179 11.33 -10.93 1.75
CA ILE A 179 11.08 -9.48 1.65
C ILE A 179 11.11 -8.99 0.20
N GLN A 180 11.86 -9.63 -0.69
CA GLN A 180 11.81 -9.37 -2.13
C GLN A 180 10.41 -9.67 -2.70
N ALA A 181 9.80 -10.79 -2.30
CA ALA A 181 8.44 -11.12 -2.70
C ALA A 181 7.42 -10.08 -2.16
N ILE A 182 7.58 -9.65 -0.91
CA ILE A 182 6.75 -8.57 -0.32
C ILE A 182 6.91 -7.29 -1.13
N ARG A 183 8.14 -6.90 -1.50
CA ARG A 183 8.41 -5.71 -2.32
C ARG A 183 7.68 -5.75 -3.65
N ILE A 184 7.72 -6.89 -4.34
CA ILE A 184 7.05 -7.08 -5.63
C ILE A 184 5.53 -6.89 -5.46
N VAL A 185 4.94 -7.49 -4.44
CA VAL A 185 3.51 -7.38 -4.17
C VAL A 185 3.10 -5.94 -3.82
N LEU A 186 3.87 -5.26 -2.94
CA LEU A 186 3.63 -3.86 -2.60
C LEU A 186 3.69 -2.96 -3.84
N CYS A 187 4.75 -3.11 -4.64
CA CYS A 187 4.94 -2.34 -5.87
C CYS A 187 3.78 -2.56 -6.87
N ASN A 188 3.43 -3.82 -7.13
CA ASN A 188 2.35 -4.15 -8.05
C ASN A 188 1.00 -3.60 -7.58
N ALA A 189 0.67 -3.75 -6.30
CA ALA A 189 -0.60 -3.29 -5.76
C ALA A 189 -0.69 -1.75 -5.75
N LEU A 190 0.39 -1.04 -5.38
CA LEU A 190 0.47 0.42 -5.47
C LEU A 190 0.30 0.89 -6.92
N ASN A 191 0.96 0.24 -7.88
CA ASN A 191 0.84 0.56 -9.31
C ASN A 191 -0.59 0.37 -9.83
N ILE A 192 -1.29 -0.69 -9.44
CA ILE A 192 -2.71 -0.90 -9.78
C ILE A 192 -3.56 0.27 -9.28
N LEU A 193 -3.28 0.79 -8.10
CA LEU A 193 -3.96 1.97 -7.55
C LEU A 193 -3.50 3.28 -8.19
N GLY A 194 -2.47 3.29 -9.05
CA GLY A 194 -1.88 4.48 -9.65
C GLY A 194 -1.14 5.36 -8.63
N VAL A 195 -0.58 4.73 -7.58
CA VAL A 195 0.23 5.31 -6.51
C VAL A 195 1.68 4.88 -6.68
N ASN A 196 2.62 5.78 -6.44
CA ASN A 196 4.04 5.48 -6.59
C ASN A 196 4.53 4.51 -5.51
N ALA A 197 5.53 3.68 -5.85
CA ALA A 197 6.27 2.83 -4.94
C ALA A 197 7.73 3.34 -4.82
N PRO A 198 8.01 4.35 -3.97
CA PRO A 198 9.34 4.95 -3.88
C PRO A 198 10.34 3.96 -3.29
N GLU A 199 11.58 4.00 -3.80
CA GLU A 199 12.67 3.17 -3.28
C GLU A 199 13.43 3.85 -2.13
N LYS A 200 13.19 5.14 -1.93
CA LYS A 200 13.79 5.97 -0.85
C LYS A 200 12.73 6.93 -0.31
N MET A 201 12.72 7.09 0.98
CA MET A 201 11.90 8.06 1.72
C MET A 201 12.69 8.62 2.89
#